data_63f7536c7a189bee68a8708064533a00
#
_entry.id   63f7536c7a189bee68a8708064533a00
#
_cell.length_a   1.000
_cell.length_b   1.000
_cell.length_c   1.000
_cell.angle_alpha   90.00
_cell.angle_beta   90.00
_cell.angle_gamma   90.00
#
_symmetry.space_group_name_H-M   'P 1'
#
loop_
_entity.id
_entity.type
_entity.pdbx_description
1 polymer ?
#
loop_
_entity_poly.entity_id
_entity_poly.type
_entity_poly.pdbx_seq_one_letter_code
_entity_poly.pdbx_strand_id
1 'polypeptide(L)'
;MTRALLRGKTIPALLLAAVLAVLFANEWVLEWIYPIKFEEEIEEAARTYGVDKHLLAAIIRAESNYRSDKVSAKGAVGLMQIMPETADWLAAIAGLEPPLGDRLFEPELNIRIGAMYVRMLTEQFADRMGRDEPASDLALIAAAYNAGPGAVGRWLADGTWSGKYRESGQIPYGETRHFVERVIYYYNKYQQIYGEQP
;
A
#
# COMPACT_ATOMS: atom_id res chain seq x y z
N MET A 1 -32.08 33.90 32.34
CA MET A 1 -31.52 34.41 31.07
C MET A 1 -30.46 33.47 30.39
N THR A 2 -30.06 32.37 31.00
CA THR A 2 -28.95 31.51 30.52
C THR A 2 -29.35 30.42 29.49
N ARG A 3 -30.63 30.05 29.36
CA ARG A 3 -31.09 29.01 28.41
C ARG A 3 -31.22 29.46 26.95
N ALA A 4 -31.37 30.74 26.67
CA ALA A 4 -31.52 31.27 25.30
C ALA A 4 -30.16 31.40 24.57
N LEU A 5 -29.07 31.65 25.32
CA LEU A 5 -27.72 31.78 24.76
C LEU A 5 -27.09 30.45 24.29
N LEU A 6 -27.53 29.34 24.86
CA LEU A 6 -27.08 28.00 24.45
C LEU A 6 -27.77 27.51 23.16
N ARG A 7 -29.05 27.91 22.94
CA ARG A 7 -29.80 27.56 21.73
C ARG A 7 -29.27 28.22 20.46
N GLY A 8 -28.69 29.44 20.57
CA GLY A 8 -28.14 30.16 19.40
C GLY A 8 -26.83 29.59 18.86
N LYS A 9 -26.07 28.84 19.66
CA LYS A 9 -24.78 28.22 19.24
C LYS A 9 -24.89 26.73 18.82
N THR A 10 -25.97 26.06 19.22
CA THR A 10 -26.18 24.64 18.91
C THR A 10 -26.66 24.39 17.46
N ILE A 11 -27.51 25.32 16.94
CA ILE A 11 -28.01 25.19 15.56
C ILE A 11 -26.88 25.29 14.52
N PRO A 12 -25.98 26.31 14.55
CA PRO A 12 -24.88 26.34 13.61
C PRO A 12 -23.89 25.16 13.79
N ALA A 13 -23.68 24.67 15.01
CA ALA A 13 -22.85 23.48 15.25
C ALA A 13 -23.46 22.20 14.68
N LEU A 14 -24.78 22.02 14.81
CA LEU A 14 -25.50 20.89 14.21
C LEU A 14 -25.53 20.97 12.69
N LEU A 15 -25.71 22.16 12.12
CA LEU A 15 -25.64 22.36 10.67
C LEU A 15 -24.24 22.08 10.13
N LEU A 16 -23.20 22.53 10.81
CA LEU A 16 -21.83 22.23 10.46
C LEU A 16 -21.56 20.71 10.53
N ALA A 17 -22.01 20.06 11.59
CA ALA A 17 -21.87 18.60 11.73
C ALA A 17 -22.63 17.84 10.63
N ALA A 18 -23.84 18.29 10.25
CA ALA A 18 -24.61 17.70 9.15
C ALA A 18 -23.94 17.90 7.80
N VAL A 19 -23.39 19.10 7.53
CA VAL A 19 -22.63 19.39 6.30
C VAL A 19 -21.36 18.54 6.25
N LEU A 20 -20.63 18.43 7.35
CA LEU A 20 -19.45 17.56 7.42
C LEU A 20 -19.82 16.08 7.21
N ALA A 21 -20.92 15.61 7.81
CA ALA A 21 -21.39 14.23 7.62
C ALA A 21 -21.75 13.96 6.15
N VAL A 22 -22.42 14.90 5.47
CA VAL A 22 -22.74 14.79 4.03
C VAL A 22 -21.47 14.82 3.19
N LEU A 23 -20.51 15.68 3.49
CA LEU A 23 -19.24 15.77 2.76
C LEU A 23 -18.42 14.49 2.92
N PHE A 24 -18.34 13.94 4.13
CA PHE A 24 -17.60 12.69 4.37
C PHE A 24 -18.34 11.43 3.88
N ALA A 25 -19.67 11.50 3.70
CA ALA A 25 -20.44 10.40 3.11
C ALA A 25 -20.46 10.43 1.57
N ASN A 26 -19.85 11.41 0.93
CA ASN A 26 -19.91 11.59 -0.52
C ASN A 26 -18.66 10.98 -1.18
N GLU A 27 -18.87 10.01 -2.08
CA GLU A 27 -17.80 9.25 -2.74
C GLU A 27 -16.77 10.16 -3.44
N TRP A 28 -17.21 11.23 -4.13
CA TRP A 28 -16.30 12.16 -4.80
C TRP A 28 -15.32 12.89 -3.84
N VAL A 29 -15.72 13.11 -2.58
CA VAL A 29 -14.81 13.69 -1.55
C VAL A 29 -13.75 12.65 -1.17
N LEU A 30 -14.15 11.39 -1.05
CA LEU A 30 -13.21 10.31 -0.76
C LEU A 30 -12.21 10.11 -1.91
N GLU A 31 -12.66 10.13 -3.15
CA GLU A 31 -11.78 10.09 -4.34
C GLU A 31 -10.80 11.27 -4.36
N TRP A 32 -11.26 12.48 -4.00
CA TRP A 32 -10.38 13.64 -3.91
C TRP A 32 -9.32 13.51 -2.80
N ILE A 33 -9.66 12.90 -1.65
CA ILE A 33 -8.73 12.68 -0.52
C ILE A 33 -7.78 11.51 -0.80
N TYR A 34 -8.27 10.46 -1.47
CA TYR A 34 -7.54 9.23 -1.76
C TYR A 34 -7.43 8.96 -3.27
N PRO A 35 -6.87 9.88 -4.06
CA PRO A 35 -6.77 9.68 -5.50
C PRO A 35 -5.80 8.54 -5.81
N ILE A 36 -6.15 7.71 -6.79
CA ILE A 36 -5.21 6.82 -7.48
C ILE A 36 -4.63 7.62 -8.65
N LYS A 37 -3.30 7.72 -8.72
CA LYS A 37 -2.59 8.29 -9.86
C LYS A 37 -1.89 7.15 -10.60
N PHE A 38 -1.58 7.35 -11.88
CA PHE A 38 -0.98 6.31 -12.73
C PHE A 38 -1.87 5.06 -12.80
N GLU A 39 -3.18 5.27 -12.92
CA GLU A 39 -4.18 4.20 -12.87
C GLU A 39 -3.99 3.20 -14.01
N GLU A 40 -3.73 3.69 -15.23
CA GLU A 40 -3.52 2.85 -16.41
C GLU A 40 -2.30 1.94 -16.23
N GLU A 41 -1.18 2.49 -15.75
CA GLU A 41 0.06 1.74 -15.51
C GLU A 41 -0.10 0.72 -14.39
N ILE A 42 -0.85 1.08 -13.33
CA ILE A 42 -1.16 0.17 -12.22
C ILE A 42 -2.05 -0.98 -12.71
N GLU A 43 -3.09 -0.70 -13.49
CA GLU A 43 -4.00 -1.72 -14.01
C GLU A 43 -3.30 -2.66 -15.00
N GLU A 44 -2.45 -2.13 -15.87
CA GLU A 44 -1.67 -2.92 -16.80
C GLU A 44 -0.70 -3.86 -16.07
N ALA A 45 0.05 -3.34 -15.10
CA ALA A 45 0.95 -4.13 -14.29
C ALA A 45 0.20 -5.18 -13.45
N ALA A 46 -0.94 -4.81 -12.85
CA ALA A 46 -1.80 -5.72 -12.09
C ALA A 46 -2.26 -6.90 -12.93
N ARG A 47 -2.75 -6.63 -14.15
CA ARG A 47 -3.16 -7.69 -15.11
C ARG A 47 -1.99 -8.56 -15.54
N THR A 48 -0.84 -7.93 -15.87
CA THR A 48 0.33 -8.63 -16.39
C THR A 48 0.89 -9.62 -15.39
N TYR A 49 0.95 -9.24 -14.11
CA TYR A 49 1.54 -10.06 -13.05
C TYR A 49 0.51 -10.79 -12.19
N GLY A 50 -0.79 -10.61 -12.42
CA GLY A 50 -1.85 -11.26 -11.64
C GLY A 50 -1.84 -10.83 -10.18
N VAL A 51 -1.63 -9.54 -9.90
CA VAL A 51 -1.64 -8.94 -8.56
C VAL A 51 -2.81 -7.97 -8.40
N ASP A 52 -3.26 -7.77 -7.18
CA ASP A 52 -4.37 -6.85 -6.90
C ASP A 52 -3.94 -5.39 -7.15
N LYS A 53 -4.70 -4.67 -8.00
CA LYS A 53 -4.41 -3.26 -8.34
C LYS A 53 -4.49 -2.32 -7.14
N HIS A 54 -5.40 -2.57 -6.21
CA HIS A 54 -5.54 -1.76 -5.01
C HIS A 54 -4.38 -2.00 -4.03
N LEU A 55 -3.81 -3.21 -4.02
CA LEU A 55 -2.58 -3.49 -3.27
C LEU A 55 -1.39 -2.72 -3.84
N LEU A 56 -1.23 -2.70 -5.18
CA LEU A 56 -0.18 -1.89 -5.82
C LEU A 56 -0.35 -0.40 -5.51
N ALA A 57 -1.57 0.13 -5.66
CA ALA A 57 -1.88 1.53 -5.33
C ALA A 57 -1.59 1.86 -3.86
N ALA A 58 -1.93 0.94 -2.93
CA ALA A 58 -1.68 1.11 -1.50
C ALA A 58 -0.18 1.12 -1.17
N ILE A 59 0.62 0.26 -1.80
CA ILE A 59 2.08 0.26 -1.67
C ILE A 59 2.65 1.58 -2.20
N ILE A 60 2.28 2.02 -3.40
CA ILE A 60 2.72 3.30 -3.99
C ILE A 60 2.38 4.47 -3.05
N ARG A 61 1.17 4.49 -2.51
CA ARG A 61 0.75 5.52 -1.56
C ARG A 61 1.58 5.50 -0.28
N ALA A 62 1.85 4.33 0.26
CA ALA A 62 2.66 4.15 1.46
C ALA A 62 4.14 4.48 1.21
N GLU A 63 4.70 4.12 0.07
CA GLU A 63 6.11 4.31 -0.26
C GLU A 63 6.44 5.76 -0.64
N SER A 64 5.78 6.31 -1.65
CA SER A 64 6.15 7.59 -2.23
C SER A 64 5.07 8.66 -2.14
N ASN A 65 3.83 8.30 -1.81
CA ASN A 65 2.67 9.17 -2.00
C ASN A 65 2.54 9.63 -3.46
N TYR A 66 2.77 8.70 -4.40
CA TYR A 66 2.74 8.93 -5.86
C TYR A 66 3.79 9.92 -6.38
N ARG A 67 4.92 10.06 -5.69
CA ARG A 67 6.05 10.88 -6.18
C ARG A 67 7.04 9.99 -6.92
N SER A 68 7.08 10.14 -8.25
CA SER A 68 7.98 9.36 -9.11
C SER A 68 9.45 9.77 -8.97
N ASP A 69 9.72 10.98 -8.50
CA ASP A 69 11.05 11.57 -8.28
C ASP A 69 11.65 11.24 -6.90
N LYS A 70 10.92 10.47 -6.07
CA LYS A 70 11.36 10.19 -4.71
C LYS A 70 12.59 9.28 -4.67
N VAL A 71 13.60 9.71 -3.90
CA VAL A 71 14.73 8.87 -3.50
C VAL A 71 14.80 8.83 -1.98
N SER A 72 14.91 7.63 -1.41
CA SER A 72 15.05 7.48 0.04
C SER A 72 16.51 7.68 0.48
N ALA A 73 16.73 7.88 1.80
CA ALA A 73 18.07 7.94 2.37
C ALA A 73 18.90 6.65 2.15
N LYS A 74 18.22 5.52 1.90
CA LYS A 74 18.85 4.22 1.59
C LYS A 74 19.03 3.99 0.09
N GLY A 75 18.63 4.95 -0.76
CA GLY A 75 18.77 4.86 -2.21
C GLY A 75 17.60 4.17 -2.94
N ALA A 76 16.49 3.86 -2.28
CA ALA A 76 15.30 3.35 -2.95
C ALA A 76 14.66 4.44 -3.83
N VAL A 77 14.18 4.07 -5.03
CA VAL A 77 13.83 5.00 -6.11
C VAL A 77 12.38 4.84 -6.55
N GLY A 78 11.73 5.96 -6.82
CA GLY A 78 10.49 6.08 -7.58
C GLY A 78 9.23 5.80 -6.79
N LEU A 79 8.16 5.50 -7.52
CA LEU A 79 6.80 5.33 -6.99
C LEU A 79 6.72 4.23 -5.95
N MET A 80 7.32 3.09 -6.21
CA MET A 80 7.30 1.89 -5.36
C MET A 80 8.57 1.74 -4.52
N GLN A 81 9.48 2.74 -4.53
CA GLN A 81 10.72 2.76 -3.74
C GLN A 81 11.53 1.47 -3.89
N ILE A 82 11.84 1.13 -5.14
CA ILE A 82 12.62 -0.07 -5.44
C ILE A 82 14.11 0.21 -5.21
N MET A 83 14.80 -0.69 -4.52
CA MET A 83 16.26 -0.63 -4.43
C MET A 83 16.88 -0.96 -5.79
N PRO A 84 17.89 -0.22 -6.26
CA PRO A 84 18.52 -0.47 -7.56
C PRO A 84 18.97 -1.91 -7.78
N GLU A 85 19.58 -2.53 -6.76
CA GLU A 85 20.03 -3.92 -6.85
C GLU A 85 18.85 -4.90 -7.01
N THR A 86 17.72 -4.62 -6.34
CA THR A 86 16.50 -5.41 -6.49
C THR A 86 15.91 -5.22 -7.88
N ALA A 87 15.91 -3.99 -8.39
CA ALA A 87 15.41 -3.68 -9.71
C ALA A 87 16.24 -4.38 -10.81
N ASP A 88 17.55 -4.35 -10.70
CA ASP A 88 18.46 -4.97 -11.67
C ASP A 88 18.31 -6.51 -11.66
N TRP A 89 18.15 -7.10 -10.48
CA TRP A 89 17.89 -8.52 -10.35
C TRP A 89 16.56 -8.93 -10.99
N LEU A 90 15.48 -8.16 -10.74
CA LEU A 90 14.18 -8.41 -11.35
C LEU A 90 14.19 -8.15 -12.86
N ALA A 91 14.92 -7.13 -13.31
CA ALA A 91 15.09 -6.81 -14.72
C ALA A 91 15.71 -7.99 -15.48
N ALA A 92 16.77 -8.58 -14.91
CA ALA A 92 17.42 -9.75 -15.51
C ALA A 92 16.44 -10.94 -15.65
N ILE A 93 15.58 -11.18 -14.65
CA ILE A 93 14.53 -12.22 -14.71
C ILE A 93 13.48 -11.87 -15.78
N ALA A 94 13.14 -10.59 -15.93
CA ALA A 94 12.15 -10.10 -16.92
C ALA A 94 12.72 -10.01 -18.35
N GLY A 95 13.99 -10.35 -18.58
CA GLY A 95 14.66 -10.20 -19.87
C GLY A 95 14.92 -8.74 -20.27
N LEU A 96 14.98 -7.85 -19.30
CA LEU A 96 15.42 -6.45 -19.48
C LEU A 96 16.92 -6.37 -19.23
N GLU A 97 17.57 -5.43 -19.88
CA GLU A 97 19.01 -5.22 -19.70
C GLU A 97 19.27 -4.30 -18.47
N PRO A 98 19.90 -4.81 -17.38
CA PRO A 98 20.38 -3.98 -16.30
C PRO A 98 21.71 -3.31 -16.66
N PRO A 99 22.14 -2.22 -15.95
CA PRO A 99 21.42 -1.58 -14.85
C PRO A 99 20.26 -0.68 -15.33
N LEU A 100 19.17 -0.67 -14.58
CA LEU A 100 18.03 0.19 -14.92
C LEU A 100 18.31 1.67 -14.60
N GLY A 101 19.12 1.94 -13.58
CA GLY A 101 19.58 3.29 -13.25
C GLY A 101 18.45 4.31 -13.13
N ASP A 102 18.63 5.46 -13.84
CA ASP A 102 17.65 6.56 -13.84
C ASP A 102 16.29 6.18 -14.44
N ARG A 103 16.21 5.09 -15.20
CA ARG A 103 14.93 4.58 -15.71
C ARG A 103 13.96 4.17 -14.60
N LEU A 104 14.44 3.95 -13.39
CA LEU A 104 13.57 3.72 -12.22
C LEU A 104 12.71 4.93 -11.83
N PHE A 105 12.97 6.11 -12.35
CA PHE A 105 12.10 7.28 -12.21
C PHE A 105 10.90 7.26 -13.18
N GLU A 106 10.96 6.41 -14.24
CA GLU A 106 9.86 6.22 -15.17
C GLU A 106 8.70 5.50 -14.47
N PRO A 107 7.48 6.10 -14.37
CA PRO A 107 6.37 5.52 -13.64
C PRO A 107 6.02 4.10 -14.09
N GLU A 108 5.86 3.89 -15.39
CA GLU A 108 5.51 2.60 -15.97
C GLU A 108 6.52 1.51 -15.59
N LEU A 109 7.82 1.77 -15.78
CA LEU A 109 8.85 0.78 -15.46
C LEU A 109 8.91 0.49 -13.97
N ASN A 110 8.83 1.53 -13.12
CA ASN A 110 8.89 1.37 -11.66
C ASN A 110 7.72 0.54 -11.15
N ILE A 111 6.50 0.83 -11.61
CA ILE A 111 5.28 0.08 -11.26
C ILE A 111 5.38 -1.37 -11.75
N ARG A 112 5.85 -1.58 -12.98
CA ARG A 112 6.03 -2.91 -13.56
C ARG A 112 6.99 -3.77 -12.75
N ILE A 113 8.17 -3.24 -12.40
CA ILE A 113 9.16 -3.94 -11.56
C ILE A 113 8.60 -4.21 -10.15
N GLY A 114 7.93 -3.21 -9.55
CA GLY A 114 7.29 -3.38 -8.24
C GLY A 114 6.18 -4.42 -8.24
N ALA A 115 5.33 -4.46 -9.26
CA ALA A 115 4.28 -5.46 -9.40
C ALA A 115 4.86 -6.88 -9.57
N MET A 116 5.91 -7.02 -10.36
CA MET A 116 6.67 -8.28 -10.47
C MET A 116 7.21 -8.72 -9.11
N TYR A 117 7.75 -7.79 -8.33
CA TYR A 117 8.24 -8.10 -6.98
C TYR A 117 7.11 -8.56 -6.05
N VAL A 118 5.97 -7.85 -6.05
CA VAL A 118 4.78 -8.26 -5.28
C VAL A 118 4.33 -9.67 -5.68
N ARG A 119 4.30 -9.99 -6.98
CA ARG A 119 3.98 -11.33 -7.47
C ARG A 119 4.92 -12.39 -6.92
N MET A 120 6.22 -12.16 -6.99
CA MET A 120 7.22 -13.10 -6.47
C MET A 120 7.08 -13.32 -4.96
N LEU A 121 6.82 -12.27 -4.19
CA LEU A 121 6.56 -12.38 -2.76
C LEU A 121 5.29 -13.20 -2.47
N THR A 122 4.23 -12.98 -3.26
CA THR A 122 2.98 -13.75 -3.15
C THR A 122 3.24 -15.25 -3.41
N GLU A 123 4.00 -15.58 -4.44
CA GLU A 123 4.38 -16.97 -4.75
C GLU A 123 5.26 -17.58 -3.66
N GLN A 124 6.23 -16.83 -3.15
CA GLN A 124 7.14 -17.30 -2.10
C GLN A 124 6.42 -17.65 -0.80
N PHE A 125 5.34 -16.94 -0.47
CA PHE A 125 4.58 -17.16 0.76
C PHE A 125 3.22 -17.84 0.52
N ALA A 126 2.96 -18.36 -0.68
CA ALA A 126 1.67 -18.95 -1.06
C ALA A 126 1.20 -20.07 -0.12
N ASP A 127 2.13 -20.88 0.41
CA ASP A 127 1.84 -21.93 1.37
C ASP A 127 1.35 -21.42 2.74
N ARG A 128 1.50 -20.14 3.01
CA ARG A 128 1.08 -19.46 4.24
C ARG A 128 -0.20 -18.66 4.07
N MET A 129 -0.54 -18.29 2.84
CA MET A 129 -1.70 -17.46 2.52
C MET A 129 -3.01 -18.27 2.51
N GLY A 130 -4.13 -17.56 2.63
CA GLY A 130 -5.48 -18.15 2.62
C GLY A 130 -5.84 -18.99 3.85
N ARG A 131 -5.02 -19.00 4.89
CA ARG A 131 -5.22 -19.77 6.12
C ARG A 131 -5.91 -19.00 7.24
N ASP A 132 -5.79 -17.70 7.20
CA ASP A 132 -6.31 -16.76 8.18
C ASP A 132 -7.22 -15.72 7.50
N GLU A 133 -7.39 -14.56 8.11
CA GLU A 133 -8.12 -13.44 7.53
C GLU A 133 -7.37 -12.83 6.33
N PRO A 134 -8.05 -12.28 5.30
CA PRO A 134 -7.40 -11.68 4.12
C PRO A 134 -6.39 -10.58 4.46
N ALA A 135 -6.62 -9.84 5.57
CA ALA A 135 -5.68 -8.84 6.05
C ALA A 135 -4.31 -9.44 6.45
N SER A 136 -4.26 -10.72 6.84
CA SER A 136 -3.00 -11.41 7.16
C SER A 136 -2.18 -11.68 5.90
N ASP A 137 -2.80 -12.02 4.79
CA ASP A 137 -2.12 -12.19 3.50
C ASP A 137 -1.50 -10.87 3.05
N LEU A 138 -2.26 -9.77 3.14
CA LEU A 138 -1.76 -8.42 2.86
C LEU A 138 -0.61 -8.02 3.78
N ALA A 139 -0.73 -8.31 5.09
CA ALA A 139 0.31 -8.00 6.08
C ALA A 139 1.61 -8.75 5.78
N LEU A 140 1.49 -10.02 5.38
CA LEU A 140 2.63 -10.87 5.05
C LEU A 140 3.39 -10.32 3.83
N ILE A 141 2.66 -9.97 2.76
CA ILE A 141 3.26 -9.39 1.55
C ILE A 141 3.86 -8.02 1.83
N ALA A 142 3.14 -7.13 2.53
CA ALA A 142 3.64 -5.81 2.88
C ALA A 142 4.90 -5.87 3.77
N ALA A 143 4.92 -6.77 4.76
CA ALA A 143 6.10 -6.97 5.60
C ALA A 143 7.30 -7.48 4.78
N ALA A 144 7.08 -8.45 3.89
CA ALA A 144 8.11 -9.00 3.03
C ALA A 144 8.63 -7.98 2.00
N TYR A 145 7.74 -7.11 1.51
CA TYR A 145 8.10 -6.02 0.61
C TYR A 145 9.07 -5.04 1.28
N ASN A 146 8.75 -4.60 2.49
CA ASN A 146 9.50 -3.57 3.21
C ASN A 146 10.76 -4.10 3.91
N ALA A 147 10.66 -5.25 4.61
CA ALA A 147 11.77 -5.81 5.39
C ALA A 147 12.63 -6.81 4.59
N GLY A 148 12.16 -7.21 3.43
CA GLY A 148 12.72 -8.30 2.63
C GLY A 148 12.21 -9.68 3.05
N PRO A 149 12.04 -10.60 2.08
CA PRO A 149 11.48 -11.94 2.33
C PRO A 149 12.34 -12.79 3.27
N GLY A 150 13.65 -12.59 3.27
CA GLY A 150 14.55 -13.31 4.17
C GLY A 150 14.35 -12.97 5.64
N ALA A 151 14.05 -11.70 5.97
CA ALA A 151 13.74 -11.28 7.34
C ALA A 151 12.41 -11.89 7.80
N VAL A 152 11.37 -11.75 6.97
CA VAL A 152 10.04 -12.31 7.26
C VAL A 152 10.11 -13.83 7.39
N GLY A 153 10.83 -14.52 6.49
CA GLY A 153 11.02 -15.97 6.58
C GLY A 153 11.63 -16.42 7.93
N ARG A 154 12.61 -15.68 8.44
CA ARG A 154 13.17 -15.95 9.78
C ARG A 154 12.14 -15.75 10.89
N TRP A 155 11.42 -14.62 10.89
CA TRP A 155 10.40 -14.33 11.91
C TRP A 155 9.29 -15.38 11.98
N LEU A 156 8.90 -15.91 10.81
CA LEU A 156 7.92 -17.00 10.72
C LEU A 156 8.49 -18.33 11.21
N ALA A 157 9.77 -18.60 10.95
CA ALA A 157 10.42 -19.85 11.32
C ALA A 157 10.72 -19.95 12.81
N ASP A 158 11.14 -18.86 13.43
CA ASP A 158 11.50 -18.81 14.86
C ASP A 158 10.33 -18.40 15.77
N GLY A 159 9.15 -18.13 15.19
CA GLY A 159 7.94 -17.76 15.92
C GLY A 159 7.91 -16.32 16.45
N THR A 160 8.86 -15.47 16.03
CA THR A 160 8.87 -14.04 16.41
C THR A 160 7.61 -13.32 15.93
N TRP A 161 7.10 -13.68 14.76
CA TRP A 161 5.82 -13.23 14.21
C TRP A 161 5.13 -14.38 13.47
N SER A 162 3.82 -14.54 13.69
CA SER A 162 3.06 -15.64 13.09
C SER A 162 2.64 -15.39 11.63
N GLY A 163 2.83 -14.18 11.11
CA GLY A 163 2.30 -13.74 9.82
C GLY A 163 0.90 -13.10 9.91
N LYS A 164 0.24 -13.15 11.06
CA LYS A 164 -1.13 -12.63 11.24
C LYS A 164 -1.14 -11.12 11.43
N TYR A 165 -2.09 -10.45 10.75
CA TYR A 165 -2.24 -9.00 10.88
C TYR A 165 -2.52 -8.54 12.31
N ARG A 166 -3.42 -9.22 13.02
CA ARG A 166 -3.74 -8.92 14.43
C ARG A 166 -2.52 -8.99 15.38
N GLU A 167 -1.45 -9.66 14.95
CA GLU A 167 -0.20 -9.82 15.68
C GLU A 167 0.93 -8.96 15.07
N SER A 168 0.62 -8.01 14.17
CA SER A 168 1.60 -7.15 13.50
C SER A 168 2.48 -6.34 14.48
N GLY A 169 2.00 -6.11 15.71
CA GLY A 169 2.79 -5.52 16.78
C GLY A 169 4.04 -6.31 17.16
N GLN A 170 4.09 -7.62 16.83
CA GLN A 170 5.25 -8.50 17.07
C GLN A 170 6.33 -8.38 15.99
N ILE A 171 6.05 -7.73 14.85
CA ILE A 171 7.06 -7.50 13.81
C ILE A 171 8.24 -6.73 14.43
N PRO A 172 9.49 -7.24 14.36
CA PRO A 172 10.62 -6.64 15.08
C PRO A 172 10.96 -5.22 14.62
N TYR A 173 10.83 -4.95 13.32
CA TYR A 173 11.19 -3.64 12.76
C TYR A 173 10.01 -2.66 12.84
N GLY A 174 10.17 -1.57 13.60
CA GLY A 174 9.14 -0.54 13.76
C GLY A 174 8.73 0.10 12.44
N GLU A 175 9.69 0.34 11.54
CA GLU A 175 9.43 0.84 10.18
C GLU A 175 8.46 -0.09 9.43
N THR A 176 8.72 -1.40 9.49
CA THR A 176 7.90 -2.41 8.82
C THR A 176 6.50 -2.53 9.45
N ARG A 177 6.37 -2.44 10.78
CA ARG A 177 5.04 -2.39 11.42
C ARG A 177 4.18 -1.25 10.89
N HIS A 178 4.75 -0.04 10.88
CA HIS A 178 4.04 1.14 10.36
C HIS A 178 3.75 1.05 8.86
N PHE A 179 4.65 0.43 8.09
CA PHE A 179 4.42 0.21 6.68
C PHE A 179 3.24 -0.73 6.45
N VAL A 180 3.19 -1.87 7.13
CA VAL A 180 2.08 -2.84 7.08
C VAL A 180 0.75 -2.17 7.42
N GLU A 181 0.69 -1.40 8.52
CA GLU A 181 -0.50 -0.68 8.94
C GLU A 181 -0.98 0.30 7.86
N ARG A 182 -0.07 1.07 7.25
CA ARG A 182 -0.40 2.02 6.19
C ARG A 182 -0.89 1.33 4.92
N VAL A 183 -0.23 0.25 4.51
CA VAL A 183 -0.64 -0.50 3.30
C VAL A 183 -2.04 -1.04 3.48
N ILE A 184 -2.35 -1.70 4.60
CA ILE A 184 -3.69 -2.24 4.86
C ILE A 184 -4.73 -1.12 4.96
N TYR A 185 -4.40 -0.01 5.62
CA TYR A 185 -5.29 1.15 5.69
C TYR A 185 -5.64 1.68 4.29
N TYR A 186 -4.63 1.93 3.43
CA TYR A 186 -4.87 2.43 2.08
C TYR A 186 -5.55 1.40 1.19
N TYR A 187 -5.21 0.12 1.29
CA TYR A 187 -5.88 -0.95 0.58
C TYR A 187 -7.38 -0.96 0.86
N ASN A 188 -7.76 -0.95 2.14
CA ASN A 188 -9.17 -0.92 2.53
C ASN A 188 -9.88 0.35 2.03
N LYS A 189 -9.19 1.50 2.02
CA LYS A 189 -9.75 2.75 1.45
C LYS A 189 -9.96 2.63 -0.04
N TYR A 190 -8.99 2.12 -0.78
CA TYR A 190 -9.13 1.93 -2.23
C TYR A 190 -10.18 0.90 -2.58
N GLN A 191 -10.28 -0.19 -1.86
CA GLN A 191 -11.38 -1.17 -2.03
C GLN A 191 -12.74 -0.54 -1.76
N GLN A 192 -12.87 0.30 -0.74
CA GLN A 192 -14.12 0.98 -0.41
C GLN A 192 -14.55 1.98 -1.49
N ILE A 193 -13.58 2.69 -2.11
CA ILE A 193 -13.84 3.82 -3.02
C ILE A 193 -13.92 3.34 -4.47
N TYR A 194 -13.02 2.45 -4.88
CA TYR A 194 -12.81 2.03 -6.27
C TYR A 194 -13.08 0.55 -6.51
N GLY A 195 -13.44 -0.22 -5.46
CA GLY A 195 -13.81 -1.62 -5.61
C GLY A 195 -15.12 -1.76 -6.39
N GLU A 196 -15.27 -2.83 -7.16
CA GLU A 196 -16.53 -3.16 -7.79
C GLU A 196 -17.60 -3.34 -6.71
N GLN A 197 -18.66 -2.53 -6.78
CA GLN A 197 -19.82 -2.74 -5.92
C GLN A 197 -20.54 -4.02 -6.36
N PRO A 198 -20.94 -4.89 -5.44
CA PRO A 198 -21.63 -6.15 -5.76
C PRO A 198 -22.98 -5.93 -6.43
#